data_bba05f2d69289ec3fe9a0fbce3c7aaaa
#
_entry.id   bba05f2d69289ec3fe9a0fbce3c7aaaa
#
_cell.length_a   1.000
_cell.length_b   1.000
_cell.length_c   1.000
_cell.angle_alpha   90.00
_cell.angle_beta   90.00
_cell.angle_gamma   90.00
#
_symmetry.space_group_name_H-M   'P 1'
#
loop_
_entity.id
_entity.type
_entity.pdbx_description
1 polymer ?
#
loop_
_entity_poly.entity_id
_entity_poly.type
_entity_poly.pdbx_seq_one_letter_code
_entity_poly.pdbx_strand_id
1 'polypeptide(L)'
;MSDQTATTSTPFPAPAKPAPAAARTKLILEGPIFSTLLRLSAPNVLNLLAFAGMVTFDGFFLGRLGSDALAGASLVFPWVMLVLQSTNSGMGAGVSSAVARAIGAGKSERANALVFHAFLLALALGAIFAGLMLLGGPTLFRLMGGQDDMLDAALAYAYVALGGAAAICLLNFMGNAVRGTGNMALPAGVLVACVLAHIAISPILIFGFGPLPPLGAAGAAWGLVLPFAVGGAWFVWYLHSGRALVRLTFRGMAPRWELFADILKVGVPGLVNTAFTNLSVVVLTGISARMGRDIAIGYAMGARLEYIMQPLAFGFGTAILAMVGTNWGARQYARARAIAVIGVTTVATVCGSIGIIVAIFPALWLGLFSDDPDVFRVGGLYLHIVAPFYLCFGMGLGLFFVSQGLGRGTAAAAANGVRLGVNVVGGLIAVYWLDLGMTGFFASVAVGFAVYAALLAWAVARVKEPGIAVAATA
;
A
#
# COMPACT_ATOMS: atom_id res chain seq x y z
N MET A 1 56.29 -59.37 1.96
CA MET A 1 55.72 -58.44 0.94
C MET A 1 54.26 -58.24 1.33
N SER A 2 54.02 -57.17 2.07
CA SER A 2 52.67 -56.80 2.55
C SER A 2 52.21 -55.58 1.78
N ASP A 3 51.19 -55.79 0.97
CA ASP A 3 50.60 -54.75 0.14
C ASP A 3 49.55 -53.98 0.97
N GLN A 4 49.86 -52.74 1.29
CA GLN A 4 48.89 -51.84 1.96
C GLN A 4 48.16 -51.04 0.86
N THR A 5 46.96 -51.45 0.53
CA THR A 5 46.04 -50.66 -0.25
C THR A 5 45.47 -49.49 0.57
N ALA A 6 46.00 -48.30 0.35
CA ALA A 6 45.48 -47.06 0.91
C ALA A 6 44.17 -46.67 0.24
N THR A 7 43.07 -46.83 0.93
CA THR A 7 41.74 -46.30 0.50
C THR A 7 41.73 -44.77 0.65
N THR A 8 41.89 -44.07 -0.45
CA THR A 8 41.67 -42.60 -0.51
C THR A 8 40.20 -42.34 -0.37
N SER A 9 39.80 -41.87 0.83
CA SER A 9 38.47 -41.31 1.08
C SER A 9 38.35 -39.98 0.32
N THR A 10 37.58 -39.94 -0.75
CA THR A 10 37.16 -38.70 -1.39
C THR A 10 36.36 -37.87 -0.39
N PRO A 11 36.72 -36.58 -0.15
CA PRO A 11 35.94 -35.72 0.74
C PRO A 11 34.55 -35.52 0.15
N PHE A 12 33.53 -35.72 0.98
CA PHE A 12 32.14 -35.36 0.61
C PHE A 12 32.14 -33.89 0.16
N PRO A 13 31.51 -33.55 -1.00
CA PRO A 13 31.42 -32.17 -1.43
C PRO A 13 30.68 -31.37 -0.37
N ALA A 14 31.26 -30.26 0.04
CA ALA A 14 30.64 -29.32 0.98
C ALA A 14 29.24 -28.95 0.48
N PRO A 15 28.22 -28.88 1.37
CA PRO A 15 26.85 -28.59 0.95
C PRO A 15 26.83 -27.26 0.18
N ALA A 16 26.33 -27.31 -1.04
CA ALA A 16 26.22 -26.15 -1.93
C ALA A 16 25.48 -25.02 -1.19
N LYS A 17 26.02 -23.79 -1.22
CA LYS A 17 25.34 -22.63 -0.64
C LYS A 17 23.92 -22.54 -1.18
N PRO A 18 22.89 -22.47 -0.31
CA PRO A 18 21.51 -22.44 -0.77
C PRO A 18 21.32 -21.24 -1.73
N ALA A 19 20.55 -21.46 -2.80
CA ALA A 19 20.24 -20.41 -3.76
C ALA A 19 19.67 -19.19 -3.01
N PRO A 20 19.96 -17.93 -3.44
CA PRO A 20 19.60 -16.72 -2.73
C PRO A 20 18.12 -16.64 -2.34
N ALA A 21 17.25 -17.26 -3.13
CA ALA A 21 15.81 -17.33 -2.86
C ALA A 21 15.47 -18.28 -1.70
N ALA A 22 16.10 -19.47 -1.65
CA ALA A 22 15.92 -20.41 -0.53
C ALA A 22 16.48 -19.86 0.79
N ALA A 23 17.60 -19.11 0.72
CA ALA A 23 18.18 -18.44 1.87
C ALA A 23 17.23 -17.39 2.49
N ARG A 24 16.44 -16.67 1.67
CA ARG A 24 15.43 -15.70 2.16
C ARG A 24 14.28 -16.40 2.87
N THR A 25 13.73 -17.46 2.28
CA THR A 25 12.66 -18.23 2.94
C THR A 25 13.13 -18.78 4.27
N LYS A 26 14.37 -19.32 4.33
CA LYS A 26 14.98 -19.77 5.58
C LYS A 26 15.13 -18.64 6.59
N LEU A 27 15.57 -17.45 6.17
CA LEU A 27 15.66 -16.27 7.04
C LEU A 27 14.29 -15.88 7.64
N ILE A 28 13.21 -15.96 6.87
CA ILE A 28 11.86 -15.66 7.35
C ILE A 28 11.37 -16.71 8.35
N LEU A 29 11.68 -18.00 8.10
CA LEU A 29 11.20 -19.11 8.91
C LEU A 29 12.04 -19.32 10.19
N GLU A 30 13.33 -19.02 10.17
CA GLU A 30 14.27 -19.39 11.25
C GLU A 30 15.06 -18.19 11.81
N GLY A 31 15.21 -17.09 11.05
CA GLY A 31 16.04 -15.93 11.42
C GLY A 31 15.44 -15.11 12.58
N PRO A 32 16.25 -14.22 13.22
CA PRO A 32 15.77 -13.34 14.27
C PRO A 32 14.70 -12.39 13.73
N ILE A 33 13.55 -12.30 14.39
CA ILE A 33 12.34 -11.67 13.88
C ILE A 33 12.54 -10.18 13.62
N PHE A 34 13.04 -9.44 14.62
CA PHE A 34 13.15 -7.98 14.55
C PHE A 34 14.15 -7.52 13.48
N SER A 35 15.34 -8.10 13.41
CA SER A 35 16.35 -7.75 12.41
C SER A 35 15.89 -8.14 10.99
N THR A 36 15.19 -9.27 10.85
CA THR A 36 14.58 -9.67 9.57
C THR A 36 13.51 -8.69 9.13
N LEU A 37 12.65 -8.25 10.06
CA LEU A 37 11.63 -7.23 9.79
C LEU A 37 12.27 -5.93 9.30
N LEU A 38 13.26 -5.39 10.01
CA LEU A 38 13.96 -4.16 9.61
C LEU A 38 14.63 -4.30 8.25
N ARG A 39 15.31 -5.42 7.99
CA ARG A 39 15.96 -5.68 6.71
C ARG A 39 14.99 -5.74 5.55
N LEU A 40 13.79 -6.30 5.75
CA LEU A 40 12.75 -6.39 4.74
C LEU A 40 12.02 -5.06 4.56
N SER A 41 11.91 -4.24 5.60
CA SER A 41 11.22 -2.96 5.56
C SER A 41 12.07 -1.84 4.96
N ALA A 42 13.38 -1.85 5.16
CA ALA A 42 14.29 -0.78 4.74
C ALA A 42 14.17 -0.39 3.24
N PRO A 43 14.09 -1.33 2.28
CA PRO A 43 13.92 -0.96 0.87
C PRO A 43 12.60 -0.24 0.58
N ASN A 44 11.55 -0.50 1.36
CA ASN A 44 10.25 0.12 1.16
C ASN A 44 10.20 1.58 1.66
N VAL A 45 11.06 1.97 2.60
CA VAL A 45 11.19 3.36 3.04
C VAL A 45 11.71 4.24 1.88
N LEU A 46 12.60 3.72 1.05
CA LEU A 46 13.09 4.43 -0.14
C LEU A 46 11.96 4.71 -1.14
N ASN A 47 10.97 3.81 -1.26
CA ASN A 47 9.81 4.03 -2.09
C ASN A 47 8.97 5.24 -1.66
N LEU A 48 8.93 5.55 -0.35
CA LEU A 48 8.22 6.71 0.16
C LEU A 48 8.83 8.00 -0.40
N LEU A 49 10.16 8.13 -0.36
CA LEU A 49 10.87 9.30 -0.89
C LEU A 49 10.68 9.41 -2.41
N ALA A 50 10.77 8.29 -3.12
CA ALA A 50 10.56 8.26 -4.56
C ALA A 50 9.14 8.70 -4.93
N PHE A 51 8.11 8.17 -4.22
CA PHE A 51 6.71 8.54 -4.47
C PHE A 51 6.42 10.02 -4.16
N ALA A 52 6.92 10.54 -3.06
CA ALA A 52 6.80 11.95 -2.71
C ALA A 52 7.46 12.84 -3.79
N GLY A 53 8.64 12.45 -4.27
CA GLY A 53 9.32 13.10 -5.39
C GLY A 53 8.44 13.12 -6.65
N MET A 54 7.88 11.97 -7.04
CA MET A 54 7.01 11.86 -8.21
C MET A 54 5.87 12.87 -8.17
N VAL A 55 5.09 12.89 -7.08
CA VAL A 55 3.94 13.81 -6.92
C VAL A 55 4.37 15.29 -6.96
N THR A 56 5.50 15.60 -6.33
CA THR A 56 6.02 16.98 -6.32
C THR A 56 6.45 17.45 -7.70
N PHE A 57 7.17 16.59 -8.44
CA PHE A 57 7.64 16.92 -9.80
C PHE A 57 6.48 17.01 -10.80
N ASP A 58 5.45 16.16 -10.69
CA ASP A 58 4.26 16.26 -11.51
C ASP A 58 3.55 17.60 -11.32
N GLY A 59 3.31 18.01 -10.08
CA GLY A 59 2.72 19.30 -9.76
C GLY A 59 3.55 20.48 -10.30
N PHE A 60 4.87 20.39 -10.19
CA PHE A 60 5.79 21.42 -10.70
C PHE A 60 5.74 21.57 -12.23
N PHE A 61 5.83 20.47 -12.98
CA PHE A 61 5.82 20.52 -14.44
C PHE A 61 4.46 20.88 -15.00
N LEU A 62 3.38 20.36 -14.44
CA LEU A 62 2.02 20.71 -14.84
C LEU A 62 1.70 22.19 -14.52
N GLY A 63 2.19 22.70 -13.39
CA GLY A 63 2.06 24.11 -13.05
C GLY A 63 2.78 25.04 -14.05
N ARG A 64 3.91 24.61 -14.63
CA ARG A 64 4.60 25.35 -15.70
C ARG A 64 3.88 25.31 -17.04
N LEU A 65 3.04 24.31 -17.28
CA LEU A 65 2.26 24.21 -18.50
C LEU A 65 1.07 25.19 -18.52
N GLY A 66 0.59 25.58 -17.34
CA GLY A 66 -0.51 26.53 -17.17
C GLY A 66 -1.49 26.13 -16.08
N SER A 67 -2.33 27.08 -15.64
CA SER A 67 -3.34 26.87 -14.59
C SER A 67 -4.36 25.80 -14.96
N ASP A 68 -4.82 25.77 -16.21
CA ASP A 68 -5.85 24.86 -16.68
C ASP A 68 -5.33 23.43 -16.78
N ALA A 69 -4.08 23.25 -17.21
CA ALA A 69 -3.42 21.95 -17.22
C ALA A 69 -3.24 21.39 -15.80
N LEU A 70 -2.80 22.23 -14.85
CA LEU A 70 -2.66 21.83 -13.44
C LEU A 70 -4.02 21.54 -12.81
N ALA A 71 -5.04 22.36 -13.07
CA ALA A 71 -6.39 22.16 -12.57
C ALA A 71 -7.02 20.88 -13.15
N GLY A 72 -6.89 20.67 -14.47
CA GLY A 72 -7.36 19.47 -15.15
C GLY A 72 -6.71 18.19 -14.61
N ALA A 73 -5.38 18.18 -14.47
CA ALA A 73 -4.67 17.04 -13.87
C ALA A 73 -5.06 16.80 -12.40
N SER A 74 -5.37 17.87 -11.65
CA SER A 74 -5.82 17.77 -10.26
C SER A 74 -7.18 17.07 -10.12
N LEU A 75 -8.08 17.19 -11.12
CA LEU A 75 -9.33 16.43 -11.17
C LEU A 75 -9.09 14.93 -11.38
N VAL A 76 -8.05 14.57 -12.13
CA VAL A 76 -7.73 13.16 -12.44
C VAL A 76 -6.90 12.51 -11.33
N PHE A 77 -6.11 13.28 -10.59
CA PHE A 77 -5.20 12.79 -9.57
C PHE A 77 -5.83 11.80 -8.56
N PRO A 78 -7.03 12.04 -7.98
CA PRO A 78 -7.67 11.09 -7.07
C PRO A 78 -7.91 9.71 -7.71
N TRP A 79 -8.21 9.67 -9.01
CA TRP A 79 -8.47 8.43 -9.75
C TRP A 79 -7.18 7.66 -10.03
N VAL A 80 -6.09 8.35 -10.36
CA VAL A 80 -4.77 7.73 -10.49
C VAL A 80 -4.30 7.18 -9.15
N MET A 81 -4.49 7.93 -8.06
CA MET A 81 -4.19 7.46 -6.70
C MET A 81 -5.03 6.25 -6.32
N LEU A 82 -6.32 6.22 -6.70
CA LEU A 82 -7.17 5.06 -6.48
C LEU A 82 -6.61 3.82 -7.18
N VAL A 83 -6.18 3.92 -8.43
CA VAL A 83 -5.54 2.80 -9.16
C VAL A 83 -4.27 2.35 -8.45
N LEU A 84 -3.37 3.29 -8.13
CA LEU A 84 -2.09 2.98 -7.48
C LEU A 84 -2.27 2.31 -6.11
N GLN A 85 -3.13 2.86 -5.26
CA GLN A 85 -3.35 2.33 -3.91
C GLN A 85 -4.13 1.00 -3.94
N SER A 86 -5.16 0.91 -4.79
CA SER A 86 -5.96 -0.29 -4.96
C SER A 86 -5.13 -1.48 -5.43
N THR A 87 -4.22 -1.24 -6.37
CA THR A 87 -3.37 -2.28 -6.95
C THR A 87 -2.17 -2.64 -6.09
N ASN A 88 -1.71 -1.74 -5.22
CA ASN A 88 -0.56 -2.00 -4.34
C ASN A 88 -0.99 -2.59 -3.00
N SER A 89 -1.77 -1.88 -2.19
CA SER A 89 -2.13 -2.27 -0.82
C SER A 89 -3.46 -3.01 -0.70
N GLY A 90 -4.36 -2.82 -1.67
CA GLY A 90 -5.63 -3.56 -1.76
C GLY A 90 -5.41 -4.94 -2.39
N MET A 91 -5.67 -5.03 -3.68
CA MET A 91 -5.60 -6.28 -4.44
C MET A 91 -4.19 -6.89 -4.49
N GLY A 92 -3.14 -6.05 -4.60
CA GLY A 92 -1.74 -6.51 -4.61
C GLY A 92 -1.34 -7.21 -3.31
N ALA A 93 -1.83 -6.73 -2.16
CA ALA A 93 -1.62 -7.41 -0.89
C ALA A 93 -2.28 -8.80 -0.86
N GLY A 94 -3.42 -8.98 -1.55
CA GLY A 94 -4.04 -10.29 -1.76
C GLY A 94 -3.11 -11.26 -2.51
N VAL A 95 -2.45 -10.79 -3.56
CA VAL A 95 -1.45 -11.57 -4.31
C VAL A 95 -0.27 -11.94 -3.40
N SER A 96 0.33 -10.95 -2.74
CA SER A 96 1.47 -11.17 -1.83
C SER A 96 1.12 -12.16 -0.70
N SER A 97 -0.05 -12.02 -0.10
CA SER A 97 -0.56 -12.90 0.95
C SER A 97 -0.74 -14.36 0.45
N ALA A 98 -1.39 -14.56 -0.68
CA ALA A 98 -1.64 -15.88 -1.24
C ALA A 98 -0.32 -16.59 -1.62
N VAL A 99 0.60 -15.87 -2.26
CA VAL A 99 1.93 -16.38 -2.63
C VAL A 99 2.75 -16.72 -1.38
N ALA A 100 2.80 -15.84 -0.37
CA ALA A 100 3.54 -16.07 0.86
C ALA A 100 3.07 -17.34 1.60
N ARG A 101 1.74 -17.53 1.71
CA ARG A 101 1.17 -18.74 2.31
C ARG A 101 1.49 -20.00 1.51
N ALA A 102 1.44 -19.94 0.17
CA ALA A 102 1.75 -21.07 -0.69
C ALA A 102 3.23 -21.48 -0.58
N ILE A 103 4.14 -20.51 -0.54
CA ILE A 103 5.58 -20.75 -0.34
C ILE A 103 5.84 -21.33 1.03
N GLY A 104 5.26 -20.76 2.08
CA GLY A 104 5.38 -21.27 3.44
C GLY A 104 4.91 -22.71 3.59
N ALA A 105 3.84 -23.08 2.86
CA ALA A 105 3.32 -24.45 2.82
C ALA A 105 4.16 -25.40 1.94
N GLY A 106 5.26 -24.96 1.34
CA GLY A 106 6.09 -25.75 0.41
C GLY A 106 5.42 -26.07 -0.94
N LYS A 107 4.29 -25.41 -1.26
CA LYS A 107 3.49 -25.67 -2.47
C LYS A 107 3.90 -24.74 -3.61
N SER A 108 5.08 -24.98 -4.19
CA SER A 108 5.64 -24.13 -5.26
C SER A 108 4.76 -24.07 -6.51
N GLU A 109 4.13 -25.19 -6.91
CA GLU A 109 3.22 -25.21 -8.06
C GLU A 109 1.99 -24.32 -7.82
N ARG A 110 1.42 -24.35 -6.61
CA ARG A 110 0.32 -23.47 -6.23
C ARG A 110 0.76 -21.98 -6.26
N ALA A 111 1.98 -21.69 -5.78
CA ALA A 111 2.53 -20.34 -5.84
C ALA A 111 2.68 -19.85 -7.30
N ASN A 112 3.17 -20.69 -8.20
CA ASN A 112 3.28 -20.38 -9.63
C ASN A 112 1.90 -20.15 -10.27
N ALA A 113 0.93 -21.01 -9.96
CA ALA A 113 -0.44 -20.84 -10.42
C ALA A 113 -1.08 -19.53 -9.92
N LEU A 114 -0.83 -19.13 -8.67
CA LEU A 114 -1.29 -17.84 -8.13
C LEU A 114 -0.68 -16.64 -8.88
N VAL A 115 0.57 -16.71 -9.30
CA VAL A 115 1.21 -15.66 -10.12
C VAL A 115 0.51 -15.50 -11.47
N PHE A 116 0.15 -16.62 -12.13
CA PHE A 116 -0.63 -16.58 -13.38
C PHE A 116 -2.00 -15.95 -13.17
N HIS A 117 -2.71 -16.30 -12.10
CA HIS A 117 -4.02 -15.72 -11.79
C HIS A 117 -3.91 -14.23 -11.41
N ALA A 118 -2.83 -13.84 -10.73
CA ALA A 118 -2.52 -12.44 -10.45
C ALA A 118 -2.27 -11.64 -11.74
N PHE A 119 -1.59 -12.23 -12.73
CA PHE A 119 -1.39 -11.63 -14.04
C PHE A 119 -2.74 -11.36 -14.73
N LEU A 120 -3.64 -12.35 -14.76
CA LEU A 120 -4.97 -12.19 -15.34
C LEU A 120 -5.81 -11.12 -14.61
N LEU A 121 -5.76 -11.11 -13.28
CA LEU A 121 -6.45 -10.09 -12.48
C LEU A 121 -5.89 -8.68 -12.74
N ALA A 122 -4.58 -8.54 -12.95
CA ALA A 122 -3.97 -7.24 -13.27
C ALA A 122 -4.50 -6.71 -14.60
N LEU A 123 -4.58 -7.55 -15.63
CA LEU A 123 -5.14 -7.17 -16.92
C LEU A 123 -6.64 -6.86 -16.84
N ALA A 124 -7.41 -7.70 -16.13
CA ALA A 124 -8.85 -7.49 -15.97
C ALA A 124 -9.15 -6.17 -15.23
N LEU A 125 -8.44 -5.92 -14.12
CA LEU A 125 -8.63 -4.68 -13.36
C LEU A 125 -8.18 -3.45 -14.16
N GLY A 126 -7.08 -3.54 -14.89
CA GLY A 126 -6.63 -2.48 -15.79
C GLY A 126 -7.66 -2.19 -16.90
N ALA A 127 -8.23 -3.24 -17.50
CA ALA A 127 -9.28 -3.11 -18.50
C ALA A 127 -10.57 -2.48 -17.92
N ILE A 128 -10.93 -2.80 -16.67
CA ILE A 128 -12.06 -2.18 -15.98
C ILE A 128 -11.83 -0.68 -15.82
N PHE A 129 -10.66 -0.25 -15.32
CA PHE A 129 -10.36 1.18 -15.17
C PHE A 129 -10.33 1.91 -16.52
N ALA A 130 -9.71 1.30 -17.55
CA ALA A 130 -9.70 1.86 -18.89
C ALA A 130 -11.11 1.97 -19.48
N GLY A 131 -11.93 0.93 -19.33
CA GLY A 131 -13.31 0.91 -19.79
C GLY A 131 -14.19 1.94 -19.10
N LEU A 132 -14.10 2.07 -17.78
CA LEU A 132 -14.80 3.10 -17.01
C LEU A 132 -14.41 4.51 -17.47
N MET A 133 -13.12 4.73 -17.78
CA MET A 133 -12.64 6.01 -18.27
C MET A 133 -13.16 6.31 -19.68
N LEU A 134 -13.09 5.34 -20.60
CA LEU A 134 -13.55 5.53 -21.97
C LEU A 134 -15.05 5.78 -22.05
N LEU A 135 -15.85 5.08 -21.24
CA LEU A 135 -17.31 5.18 -21.25
C LEU A 135 -17.85 6.37 -20.45
N GLY A 136 -17.21 6.72 -19.33
CA GLY A 136 -17.77 7.68 -18.38
C GLY A 136 -16.91 8.92 -18.13
N GLY A 137 -15.68 8.99 -18.66
CA GLY A 137 -14.73 10.05 -18.35
C GLY A 137 -15.25 11.47 -18.54
N PRO A 138 -15.81 11.82 -19.70
CA PRO A 138 -16.32 13.17 -19.92
C PRO A 138 -17.44 13.56 -18.94
N THR A 139 -18.37 12.65 -18.67
CA THR A 139 -19.45 12.87 -17.72
C THR A 139 -18.93 13.02 -16.30
N LEU A 140 -17.99 12.17 -15.91
CA LEU A 140 -17.37 12.17 -14.59
C LEU A 140 -16.67 13.49 -14.29
N PHE A 141 -15.81 13.96 -15.20
CA PHE A 141 -15.03 15.18 -14.96
C PHE A 141 -15.91 16.45 -15.09
N ARG A 142 -16.97 16.45 -15.92
CA ARG A 142 -17.95 17.52 -15.91
C ARG A 142 -18.71 17.61 -14.58
N LEU A 143 -19.11 16.47 -14.01
CA LEU A 143 -19.74 16.43 -12.68
C LEU A 143 -18.80 16.88 -11.56
N MET A 144 -17.48 16.71 -11.74
CA MET A 144 -16.46 17.21 -10.82
C MET A 144 -16.14 18.71 -11.01
N GLY A 145 -16.79 19.40 -11.95
CA GLY A 145 -16.62 20.83 -12.18
C GLY A 145 -15.64 21.17 -13.31
N GLY A 146 -15.20 20.18 -14.11
CA GLY A 146 -14.37 20.43 -15.28
C GLY A 146 -15.16 21.13 -16.39
N GLN A 147 -14.63 22.26 -16.88
CA GLN A 147 -15.19 23.06 -17.97
C GLN A 147 -14.08 23.48 -18.92
N ASP A 148 -14.43 23.72 -20.17
CA ASP A 148 -13.56 24.27 -21.21
C ASP A 148 -12.14 23.61 -21.25
N ASP A 149 -11.10 24.39 -21.34
CA ASP A 149 -9.70 23.95 -21.45
C ASP A 149 -9.25 23.07 -20.26
N MET A 150 -9.79 23.30 -19.07
CA MET A 150 -9.56 22.46 -17.90
C MET A 150 -10.11 21.04 -18.08
N LEU A 151 -11.31 20.91 -18.69
CA LEU A 151 -11.89 19.58 -19.00
C LEU A 151 -11.06 18.87 -20.07
N ASP A 152 -10.64 19.58 -21.11
CA ASP A 152 -9.84 19.01 -22.19
C ASP A 152 -8.47 18.53 -21.66
N ALA A 153 -7.82 19.30 -20.80
CA ALA A 153 -6.60 18.90 -20.14
C ALA A 153 -6.81 17.67 -19.21
N ALA A 154 -7.92 17.65 -18.47
CA ALA A 154 -8.29 16.50 -17.62
C ALA A 154 -8.48 15.23 -18.46
N LEU A 155 -9.23 15.32 -19.57
CA LEU A 155 -9.48 14.18 -20.46
C LEU A 155 -8.20 13.72 -21.15
N ALA A 156 -7.37 14.65 -21.65
CA ALA A 156 -6.09 14.31 -22.27
C ALA A 156 -5.17 13.54 -21.31
N TYR A 157 -5.09 13.98 -20.05
CA TYR A 157 -4.33 13.27 -19.01
C TYR A 157 -4.97 11.92 -18.67
N ALA A 158 -6.28 11.88 -18.44
CA ALA A 158 -7.00 10.71 -17.94
C ALA A 158 -7.06 9.57 -18.95
N TYR A 159 -7.27 9.85 -20.23
CA TYR A 159 -7.30 8.82 -21.27
C TYR A 159 -5.97 8.07 -21.36
N VAL A 160 -4.86 8.75 -21.13
CA VAL A 160 -3.54 8.11 -21.10
C VAL A 160 -3.31 7.40 -19.76
N ALA A 161 -3.49 8.08 -18.63
CA ALA A 161 -3.18 7.53 -17.31
C ALA A 161 -4.08 6.35 -16.94
N LEU A 162 -5.40 6.48 -17.11
CA LEU A 162 -6.37 5.44 -16.79
C LEU A 162 -6.55 4.45 -17.94
N GLY A 163 -6.40 4.88 -19.21
CA GLY A 163 -6.30 3.98 -20.35
C GLY A 163 -5.09 3.05 -20.25
N GLY A 164 -3.98 3.55 -19.72
CA GLY A 164 -2.76 2.79 -19.41
C GLY A 164 -2.79 2.07 -18.05
N ALA A 165 -3.91 2.03 -17.33
CA ALA A 165 -4.01 1.44 -15.99
C ALA A 165 -3.54 -0.03 -15.94
N ALA A 166 -3.64 -0.77 -17.03
CA ALA A 166 -3.12 -2.14 -17.11
C ALA A 166 -1.60 -2.22 -16.83
N ALA A 167 -0.83 -1.21 -17.26
CA ALA A 167 0.60 -1.12 -16.97
C ALA A 167 0.87 -0.94 -15.47
N ILE A 168 0.11 -0.06 -14.82
CA ILE A 168 0.18 0.18 -13.37
C ILE A 168 -0.21 -1.09 -12.61
N CYS A 169 -1.30 -1.74 -13.03
CA CYS A 169 -1.76 -3.00 -12.43
C CYS A 169 -0.71 -4.10 -12.55
N LEU A 170 -0.11 -4.30 -13.73
CA LEU A 170 0.92 -5.30 -13.97
C LEU A 170 2.14 -5.06 -13.09
N LEU A 171 2.67 -3.84 -13.06
CA LEU A 171 3.81 -3.49 -12.21
C LEU A 171 3.53 -3.85 -10.75
N ASN A 172 2.37 -3.43 -10.22
CA ASN A 172 2.03 -3.63 -8.82
C ASN A 172 1.73 -5.09 -8.49
N PHE A 173 0.95 -5.81 -9.29
CA PHE A 173 0.60 -7.21 -9.01
C PHE A 173 1.79 -8.14 -9.14
N MET A 174 2.60 -7.98 -10.18
CA MET A 174 3.80 -8.80 -10.35
C MET A 174 4.86 -8.45 -9.30
N GLY A 175 5.02 -7.16 -8.96
CA GLY A 175 5.84 -6.72 -7.84
C GLY A 175 5.38 -7.31 -6.51
N ASN A 176 4.07 -7.36 -6.24
CA ASN A 176 3.51 -7.97 -5.04
C ASN A 176 3.67 -9.50 -5.03
N ALA A 177 3.62 -10.18 -6.17
CA ALA A 177 3.97 -11.61 -6.25
C ALA A 177 5.42 -11.84 -5.80
N VAL A 178 6.35 -10.98 -6.22
CA VAL A 178 7.76 -11.04 -5.78
C VAL A 178 7.89 -10.69 -4.29
N ARG A 179 7.18 -9.68 -3.78
CA ARG A 179 7.13 -9.36 -2.33
C ARG A 179 6.65 -10.54 -1.50
N GLY A 180 5.66 -11.30 -1.99
CA GLY A 180 5.17 -12.52 -1.34
C GLY A 180 6.24 -13.59 -1.15
N THR A 181 7.33 -13.57 -1.93
CA THR A 181 8.50 -14.44 -1.74
C THR A 181 9.47 -13.96 -0.66
N GLY A 182 9.19 -12.83 0.00
CA GLY A 182 10.10 -12.16 0.93
C GLY A 182 11.18 -11.29 0.24
N ASN A 183 11.12 -11.13 -1.09
CA ASN A 183 12.02 -10.23 -1.79
C ASN A 183 11.41 -8.83 -1.88
N MET A 184 11.73 -7.97 -0.91
CA MET A 184 11.26 -6.60 -0.88
C MET A 184 12.16 -5.64 -1.69
N ALA A 185 13.45 -5.94 -1.77
CA ALA A 185 14.42 -5.05 -2.39
C ALA A 185 14.21 -4.91 -3.90
N LEU A 186 13.89 -6.01 -4.59
CA LEU A 186 13.71 -6.00 -6.04
C LEU A 186 12.50 -5.15 -6.49
N PRO A 187 11.28 -5.36 -5.93
CA PRO A 187 10.15 -4.50 -6.27
C PRO A 187 10.37 -3.04 -5.88
N ALA A 188 11.06 -2.79 -4.76
CA ALA A 188 11.42 -1.44 -4.36
C ALA A 188 12.36 -0.77 -5.38
N GLY A 189 13.42 -1.46 -5.79
CA GLY A 189 14.38 -0.95 -6.77
C GLY A 189 13.75 -0.67 -8.14
N VAL A 190 12.87 -1.56 -8.61
CA VAL A 190 12.14 -1.36 -9.89
C VAL A 190 11.22 -0.16 -9.80
N LEU A 191 10.48 0.00 -8.70
CA LEU A 191 9.59 1.15 -8.53
C LEU A 191 10.38 2.47 -8.48
N VAL A 192 11.49 2.51 -7.75
CA VAL A 192 12.38 3.69 -7.73
C VAL A 192 12.91 4.00 -9.14
N ALA A 193 13.34 2.99 -9.87
CA ALA A 193 13.79 3.17 -11.26
C ALA A 193 12.67 3.72 -12.16
N CYS A 194 11.44 3.21 -12.03
CA CYS A 194 10.27 3.73 -12.75
C CYS A 194 9.98 5.20 -12.39
N VAL A 195 10.06 5.57 -11.12
CA VAL A 195 9.85 6.95 -10.68
C VAL A 195 10.96 7.88 -11.20
N LEU A 196 12.21 7.48 -11.14
CA LEU A 196 13.32 8.28 -11.68
C LEU A 196 13.18 8.44 -13.20
N ALA A 197 12.80 7.38 -13.92
CA ALA A 197 12.53 7.45 -15.34
C ALA A 197 11.33 8.37 -15.64
N HIS A 198 10.27 8.31 -14.84
CA HIS A 198 9.12 9.21 -14.93
C HIS A 198 9.55 10.67 -14.78
N ILE A 199 10.32 11.03 -13.75
CA ILE A 199 10.81 12.39 -13.51
C ILE A 199 11.67 12.89 -14.68
N ALA A 200 12.46 12.01 -15.30
CA ALA A 200 13.33 12.37 -16.44
C ALA A 200 12.55 12.49 -17.76
N ILE A 201 11.57 11.60 -18.00
CA ILE A 201 10.84 11.53 -19.27
C ILE A 201 9.68 12.52 -19.33
N SER A 202 8.99 12.77 -18.20
CA SER A 202 7.82 13.67 -18.14
C SER A 202 8.08 15.04 -18.75
N PRO A 203 9.12 15.81 -18.39
CA PRO A 203 9.35 17.12 -18.98
C PRO A 203 9.60 17.06 -20.49
N ILE A 204 10.26 16.02 -20.99
CA ILE A 204 10.51 15.81 -22.41
C ILE A 204 9.20 15.64 -23.18
N LEU A 205 8.24 14.87 -22.60
CA LEU A 205 6.95 14.63 -23.23
C LEU A 205 5.97 15.80 -23.05
N ILE A 206 6.05 16.52 -21.94
CA ILE A 206 5.19 17.68 -21.65
C ILE A 206 5.53 18.83 -22.60
N PHE A 207 6.81 19.21 -22.65
CA PHE A 207 7.25 20.44 -23.36
C PHE A 207 7.75 20.17 -24.77
N GLY A 208 7.96 18.90 -25.15
CA GLY A 208 8.59 18.51 -26.40
C GLY A 208 10.13 18.62 -26.33
N PHE A 209 10.83 17.84 -27.12
CA PHE A 209 12.28 17.92 -27.27
C PHE A 209 12.71 17.46 -28.66
N GLY A 210 13.37 18.33 -29.42
CA GLY A 210 13.82 18.04 -30.78
C GLY A 210 12.65 17.73 -31.72
N PRO A 211 12.57 16.53 -32.33
CA PRO A 211 11.48 16.15 -33.24
C PRO A 211 10.16 15.77 -32.53
N LEU A 212 10.16 15.67 -31.19
CA LEU A 212 8.97 15.32 -30.42
C LEU A 212 8.12 16.56 -30.16
N PRO A 213 6.84 16.58 -30.62
CA PRO A 213 5.93 17.68 -30.34
C PRO A 213 5.55 17.71 -28.85
N PRO A 214 5.22 18.89 -28.28
CA PRO A 214 4.73 19.00 -26.92
C PRO A 214 3.37 18.28 -26.79
N LEU A 215 3.27 17.34 -25.86
CA LEU A 215 2.03 16.59 -25.59
C LEU A 215 1.21 17.20 -24.44
N GLY A 216 1.71 18.26 -23.81
CA GLY A 216 1.00 18.93 -22.72
C GLY A 216 0.65 17.99 -21.55
N ALA A 217 -0.59 18.07 -21.05
CA ALA A 217 -1.07 17.23 -19.94
C ALA A 217 -1.00 15.73 -20.26
N ALA A 218 -1.26 15.32 -21.52
CA ALA A 218 -1.10 13.93 -21.93
C ALA A 218 0.36 13.47 -21.83
N GLY A 219 1.33 14.36 -22.03
CA GLY A 219 2.76 14.09 -21.87
C GLY A 219 3.14 13.69 -20.44
N ALA A 220 2.56 14.33 -19.43
CA ALA A 220 2.75 13.96 -18.03
C ALA A 220 2.20 12.53 -17.75
N ALA A 221 1.03 12.22 -18.28
CA ALA A 221 0.43 10.88 -18.13
C ALA A 221 1.26 9.79 -18.85
N TRP A 222 1.77 10.05 -20.05
CA TRP A 222 2.69 9.15 -20.74
C TRP A 222 4.00 8.97 -19.97
N GLY A 223 4.51 10.05 -19.34
CA GLY A 223 5.67 10.00 -18.45
C GLY A 223 5.48 9.03 -17.30
N LEU A 224 4.24 8.88 -16.79
CA LEU A 224 3.89 7.89 -15.76
C LEU A 224 3.73 6.48 -16.36
N VAL A 225 2.91 6.33 -17.40
CA VAL A 225 2.50 5.03 -17.94
C VAL A 225 3.66 4.28 -18.58
N LEU A 226 4.54 4.95 -19.33
CA LEU A 226 5.64 4.29 -20.05
C LEU A 226 6.64 3.60 -19.11
N PRO A 227 7.22 4.27 -18.08
CA PRO A 227 8.11 3.61 -17.13
C PRO A 227 7.42 2.46 -16.38
N PHE A 228 6.14 2.63 -16.02
CA PHE A 228 5.37 1.59 -15.33
C PHE A 228 5.07 0.39 -16.25
N ALA A 229 4.84 0.62 -17.54
CA ALA A 229 4.71 -0.44 -18.54
C ALA A 229 6.01 -1.22 -18.72
N VAL A 230 7.14 -0.51 -18.82
CA VAL A 230 8.47 -1.14 -18.91
C VAL A 230 8.77 -1.94 -17.64
N GLY A 231 8.52 -1.38 -16.46
CA GLY A 231 8.71 -2.07 -15.20
C GLY A 231 7.80 -3.30 -15.03
N GLY A 232 6.53 -3.19 -15.46
CA GLY A 232 5.57 -4.30 -15.48
C GLY A 232 6.01 -5.42 -16.43
N ALA A 233 6.39 -5.06 -17.65
CA ALA A 233 6.93 -5.99 -18.64
C ALA A 233 8.22 -6.68 -18.15
N TRP A 234 9.08 -5.91 -17.47
CA TRP A 234 10.30 -6.45 -16.87
C TRP A 234 9.98 -7.47 -15.77
N PHE A 235 8.98 -7.23 -14.91
CA PHE A 235 8.54 -8.23 -13.93
C PHE A 235 7.97 -9.47 -14.58
N VAL A 236 7.16 -9.33 -15.64
CA VAL A 236 6.64 -10.47 -16.39
C VAL A 236 7.79 -11.32 -16.95
N TRP A 237 8.78 -10.67 -17.58
CA TRP A 237 9.98 -11.35 -18.06
C TRP A 237 10.79 -12.00 -16.93
N TYR A 238 11.01 -11.29 -15.82
CA TYR A 238 11.74 -11.80 -14.66
C TYR A 238 11.09 -13.05 -14.06
N LEU A 239 9.77 -13.02 -13.90
CA LEU A 239 8.99 -14.16 -13.40
C LEU A 239 8.94 -15.32 -14.42
N HIS A 240 8.89 -15.02 -15.72
CA HIS A 240 8.89 -16.03 -16.76
C HIS A 240 10.25 -16.70 -16.92
N SER A 241 11.35 -15.96 -16.77
CA SER A 241 12.72 -16.44 -16.91
C SER A 241 13.16 -17.52 -15.90
N GLY A 242 12.39 -17.72 -14.82
CA GLY A 242 12.70 -18.67 -13.76
C GLY A 242 13.81 -18.22 -12.79
N ARG A 243 14.22 -16.95 -12.85
CA ARG A 243 15.19 -16.35 -11.91
C ARG A 243 14.59 -16.06 -10.54
N ALA A 244 13.26 -15.98 -10.46
CA ALA A 244 12.53 -15.77 -9.21
C ALA A 244 12.22 -17.11 -8.53
N LEU A 245 11.87 -17.06 -7.24
CA LEU A 245 11.40 -18.22 -6.48
C LEU A 245 10.07 -18.77 -7.02
N VAL A 246 9.25 -17.91 -7.63
CA VAL A 246 7.98 -18.25 -8.28
C VAL A 246 8.09 -17.97 -9.79
N ARG A 247 7.39 -18.73 -10.60
CA ARG A 247 7.43 -18.61 -12.06
C ARG A 247 6.07 -18.26 -12.62
N LEU A 248 6.06 -17.35 -13.60
CA LEU A 248 4.91 -17.12 -14.45
C LEU A 248 4.97 -18.09 -15.64
N THR A 249 4.06 -19.05 -15.66
CA THR A 249 3.92 -20.02 -16.75
C THR A 249 2.55 -19.90 -17.38
N PHE A 250 2.49 -19.93 -18.72
CA PHE A 250 1.23 -19.86 -19.46
C PHE A 250 0.79 -21.24 -19.95
N ARG A 251 1.76 -22.14 -20.26
CA ARG A 251 1.47 -23.48 -20.77
C ARG A 251 0.91 -24.38 -19.64
N GLY A 252 -0.22 -25.03 -19.93
CA GLY A 252 -0.85 -25.97 -18.99
C GLY A 252 -1.57 -25.32 -17.80
N MET A 253 -1.66 -23.98 -17.77
CA MET A 253 -2.41 -23.25 -16.73
C MET A 253 -3.81 -22.89 -17.24
N ALA A 254 -4.84 -23.47 -16.60
CA ALA A 254 -6.22 -23.08 -16.80
C ALA A 254 -6.65 -22.11 -15.67
N PRO A 255 -7.48 -21.09 -15.96
CA PRO A 255 -8.09 -20.26 -14.94
C PRO A 255 -8.91 -21.12 -13.98
N ARG A 256 -8.64 -21.01 -12.68
CA ARG A 256 -9.34 -21.73 -11.61
C ARG A 256 -9.90 -20.74 -10.61
N TRP A 257 -11.22 -20.80 -10.39
CA TRP A 257 -11.89 -19.87 -9.47
C TRP A 257 -11.32 -19.92 -8.04
N GLU A 258 -10.94 -21.09 -7.57
CA GLU A 258 -10.33 -21.27 -6.24
C GLU A 258 -9.10 -20.38 -6.02
N LEU A 259 -8.24 -20.22 -7.04
CA LEU A 259 -7.03 -19.41 -6.96
C LEU A 259 -7.34 -17.90 -7.07
N PHE A 260 -8.33 -17.53 -7.88
CA PHE A 260 -8.86 -16.16 -7.88
C PHE A 260 -9.46 -15.83 -6.51
N ALA A 261 -10.29 -16.72 -5.96
CA ALA A 261 -10.93 -16.53 -4.67
C ALA A 261 -9.89 -16.38 -3.52
N ASP A 262 -8.76 -17.10 -3.57
CA ASP A 262 -7.69 -16.98 -2.56
C ASP A 262 -7.02 -15.61 -2.59
N ILE A 263 -6.88 -14.98 -3.76
CA ILE A 263 -6.37 -13.61 -3.92
C ILE A 263 -7.46 -12.60 -3.52
N LEU A 264 -8.68 -12.75 -4.06
CA LEU A 264 -9.80 -11.83 -3.88
C LEU A 264 -10.28 -11.76 -2.42
N LYS A 265 -10.21 -12.86 -1.69
CA LYS A 265 -10.56 -12.94 -0.26
C LYS A 265 -9.80 -11.94 0.62
N VAL A 266 -8.59 -11.57 0.23
CA VAL A 266 -7.78 -10.56 0.91
C VAL A 266 -7.80 -9.25 0.12
N GLY A 267 -7.75 -9.33 -1.19
CA GLY A 267 -7.67 -8.19 -2.08
C GLY A 267 -8.90 -7.29 -2.05
N VAL A 268 -10.10 -7.86 -2.19
CA VAL A 268 -11.35 -7.08 -2.17
C VAL A 268 -11.57 -6.38 -0.84
N PRO A 269 -11.48 -7.04 0.33
CA PRO A 269 -11.53 -6.35 1.60
C PRO A 269 -10.43 -5.28 1.77
N GLY A 270 -9.24 -5.51 1.21
CA GLY A 270 -8.17 -4.51 1.18
C GLY A 270 -8.56 -3.25 0.39
N LEU A 271 -9.23 -3.42 -0.76
CA LEU A 271 -9.83 -2.33 -1.54
C LEU A 271 -10.86 -1.54 -0.72
N VAL A 272 -11.80 -2.25 -0.11
CA VAL A 272 -12.85 -1.64 0.72
C VAL A 272 -12.24 -0.88 1.89
N ASN A 273 -11.21 -1.44 2.53
CA ASN A 273 -10.47 -0.75 3.59
C ASN A 273 -9.85 0.56 3.10
N THR A 274 -9.22 0.56 1.93
CA THR A 274 -8.64 1.76 1.31
C THR A 274 -9.72 2.79 0.98
N ALA A 275 -10.87 2.34 0.43
CA ALA A 275 -12.01 3.21 0.13
C ALA A 275 -12.55 3.89 1.40
N PHE A 276 -12.75 3.14 2.50
CA PHE A 276 -13.19 3.70 3.78
C PHE A 276 -12.19 4.69 4.37
N THR A 277 -10.89 4.44 4.21
CA THR A 277 -9.85 5.39 4.67
C THR A 277 -9.94 6.71 3.90
N ASN A 278 -10.02 6.68 2.58
CA ASN A 278 -10.15 7.89 1.77
C ASN A 278 -11.49 8.61 2.01
N LEU A 279 -12.58 7.85 2.11
CA LEU A 279 -13.91 8.41 2.42
C LEU A 279 -13.91 9.11 3.79
N SER A 280 -13.23 8.54 4.80
CA SER A 280 -13.09 9.19 6.11
C SER A 280 -12.45 10.57 5.97
N VAL A 281 -11.36 10.68 5.22
CA VAL A 281 -10.67 11.97 5.03
C VAL A 281 -11.58 12.98 4.32
N VAL A 282 -12.24 12.57 3.24
CA VAL A 282 -13.15 13.44 2.48
C VAL A 282 -14.30 13.96 3.36
N VAL A 283 -14.97 13.06 4.08
CA VAL A 283 -16.11 13.42 4.93
C VAL A 283 -15.68 14.31 6.08
N LEU A 284 -14.59 13.97 6.77
CA LEU A 284 -14.07 14.78 7.89
C LEU A 284 -13.60 16.16 7.43
N THR A 285 -12.97 16.25 6.23
CA THR A 285 -12.64 17.55 5.62
C THR A 285 -13.92 18.36 5.34
N GLY A 286 -14.96 17.72 4.80
CA GLY A 286 -16.25 18.38 4.56
C GLY A 286 -16.94 18.88 5.84
N ILE A 287 -16.90 18.09 6.92
CA ILE A 287 -17.43 18.49 8.23
C ILE A 287 -16.62 19.66 8.79
N SER A 288 -15.30 19.59 8.81
CA SER A 288 -14.43 20.65 9.31
C SER A 288 -14.63 21.97 8.56
N ALA A 289 -14.82 21.92 7.24
CA ALA A 289 -15.08 23.10 6.41
C ALA A 289 -16.42 23.78 6.75
N ARG A 290 -17.45 23.00 7.12
CA ARG A 290 -18.75 23.54 7.57
C ARG A 290 -18.69 24.14 8.98
N MET A 291 -17.76 23.71 9.81
CA MET A 291 -17.55 24.25 11.16
C MET A 291 -16.81 25.59 11.15
N GLY A 292 -16.04 25.88 10.09
CA GLY A 292 -15.30 27.11 9.91
C GLY A 292 -13.99 26.93 9.17
N ARG A 293 -13.53 28.04 8.56
CA ARG A 293 -12.30 28.05 7.75
C ARG A 293 -11.07 27.62 8.56
N ASP A 294 -10.93 28.14 9.77
CA ASP A 294 -9.75 27.88 10.62
C ASP A 294 -9.71 26.44 11.09
N ILE A 295 -10.90 25.86 11.38
CA ILE A 295 -11.05 24.45 11.75
C ILE A 295 -10.66 23.54 10.59
N ALA A 296 -11.07 23.88 9.36
CA ALA A 296 -10.70 23.14 8.16
C ALA A 296 -9.19 23.18 7.91
N ILE A 297 -8.55 24.33 8.07
CA ILE A 297 -7.10 24.50 7.90
C ILE A 297 -6.35 23.70 8.98
N GLY A 298 -6.73 23.84 10.25
CA GLY A 298 -6.11 23.13 11.36
C GLY A 298 -6.24 21.60 11.23
N TYR A 299 -7.42 21.12 10.86
CA TYR A 299 -7.65 19.70 10.55
C TYR A 299 -6.76 19.22 9.38
N ALA A 300 -6.72 19.99 8.29
CA ALA A 300 -5.92 19.63 7.11
C ALA A 300 -4.42 19.55 7.44
N MET A 301 -3.89 20.44 8.27
CA MET A 301 -2.49 20.40 8.72
C MET A 301 -2.18 19.16 9.54
N GLY A 302 -3.09 18.77 10.45
CA GLY A 302 -2.95 17.54 11.23
C GLY A 302 -3.06 16.28 10.35
N ALA A 303 -4.07 16.21 9.50
CA ALA A 303 -4.29 15.07 8.59
C ALA A 303 -3.10 14.84 7.61
N ARG A 304 -2.38 15.92 7.21
CA ARG A 304 -1.16 15.78 6.38
C ARG A 304 -0.09 14.91 7.05
N LEU A 305 0.02 14.95 8.37
CA LEU A 305 0.96 14.11 9.10
C LEU A 305 0.60 12.63 8.99
N GLU A 306 -0.69 12.30 9.01
CA GLU A 306 -1.18 10.92 8.80
C GLU A 306 -0.80 10.40 7.40
N TYR A 307 -0.90 11.24 6.36
CA TYR A 307 -0.48 10.88 5.01
C TYR A 307 1.02 10.56 4.89
N ILE A 308 1.88 11.17 5.72
CA ILE A 308 3.31 10.87 5.75
C ILE A 308 3.58 9.58 6.53
N MET A 309 2.83 9.33 7.60
CA MET A 309 2.99 8.11 8.39
C MET A 309 2.47 6.85 7.69
N GLN A 310 1.44 6.97 6.83
CA GLN A 310 0.89 5.82 6.11
C GLN A 310 1.93 5.04 5.28
N PRO A 311 2.69 5.66 4.35
CA PRO A 311 3.71 4.95 3.57
C PRO A 311 4.82 4.34 4.43
N LEU A 312 5.17 5.00 5.55
CA LEU A 312 6.13 4.47 6.51
C LEU A 312 5.59 3.18 7.15
N ALA A 313 4.35 3.20 7.63
CA ALA A 313 3.67 2.03 8.17
C ALA A 313 3.48 0.91 7.12
N PHE A 314 3.22 1.26 5.87
CA PHE A 314 3.14 0.30 4.75
C PHE A 314 4.48 -0.36 4.45
N GLY A 315 5.59 0.36 4.60
CA GLY A 315 6.93 -0.21 4.47
C GLY A 315 7.16 -1.39 5.40
N PHE A 316 6.82 -1.22 6.69
CA PHE A 316 6.84 -2.30 7.67
C PHE A 316 5.72 -3.33 7.42
N GLY A 317 4.54 -2.86 7.09
CA GLY A 317 3.35 -3.67 6.91
C GLY A 317 3.50 -4.76 5.85
N THR A 318 4.07 -4.43 4.70
CA THR A 318 4.31 -5.42 3.64
C THR A 318 5.29 -6.51 4.07
N ALA A 319 6.30 -6.17 4.88
CA ALA A 319 7.21 -7.13 5.48
C ALA A 319 6.50 -8.03 6.50
N ILE A 320 5.67 -7.44 7.39
CA ILE A 320 4.82 -8.17 8.34
C ILE A 320 3.92 -9.16 7.60
N LEU A 321 3.21 -8.71 6.55
CA LEU A 321 2.33 -9.55 5.73
C LEU A 321 3.08 -10.77 5.19
N ALA A 322 4.24 -10.57 4.56
CA ALA A 322 5.02 -11.66 3.98
C ALA A 322 5.55 -12.62 5.06
N MET A 323 6.09 -12.09 6.16
CA MET A 323 6.61 -12.90 7.26
C MET A 323 5.51 -13.71 7.96
N VAL A 324 4.39 -13.07 8.29
CA VAL A 324 3.22 -13.74 8.89
C VAL A 324 2.67 -14.78 7.91
N GLY A 325 2.45 -14.42 6.65
CA GLY A 325 1.89 -15.33 5.65
C GLY A 325 2.75 -16.57 5.41
N THR A 326 4.07 -16.40 5.31
CA THR A 326 5.02 -17.51 5.12
C THR A 326 5.03 -18.44 6.33
N ASN A 327 5.10 -17.91 7.56
CA ASN A 327 5.10 -18.73 8.79
C ASN A 327 3.74 -19.41 9.02
N TRP A 328 2.64 -18.72 8.71
CA TRP A 328 1.30 -19.30 8.76
C TRP A 328 1.13 -20.45 7.77
N GLY A 329 1.62 -20.29 6.54
CA GLY A 329 1.65 -21.35 5.53
C GLY A 329 2.49 -22.55 5.96
N ALA A 330 3.63 -22.31 6.61
CA ALA A 330 4.52 -23.34 7.16
C ALA A 330 3.98 -24.00 8.46
N ARG A 331 2.79 -23.63 8.93
CA ARG A 331 2.19 -24.08 10.21
C ARG A 331 3.00 -23.70 11.46
N GLN A 332 3.90 -22.73 11.35
CA GLN A 332 4.66 -22.17 12.47
C GLN A 332 3.83 -21.09 13.18
N TYR A 333 2.69 -21.45 13.75
CA TYR A 333 1.71 -20.51 14.29
C TYR A 333 2.25 -19.66 15.44
N ALA A 334 3.01 -20.27 16.35
CA ALA A 334 3.63 -19.55 17.46
C ALA A 334 4.59 -18.46 16.95
N ARG A 335 5.39 -18.77 15.92
CA ARG A 335 6.30 -17.81 15.31
C ARG A 335 5.54 -16.73 14.53
N ALA A 336 4.48 -17.08 13.81
CA ALA A 336 3.61 -16.11 13.14
C ALA A 336 2.99 -15.10 14.13
N ARG A 337 2.58 -15.56 15.32
CA ARG A 337 2.10 -14.69 16.41
C ARG A 337 3.19 -13.80 16.97
N ALA A 338 4.39 -14.33 17.20
CA ALA A 338 5.53 -13.53 17.64
C ALA A 338 5.90 -12.43 16.62
N ILE A 339 5.89 -12.76 15.31
CA ILE A 339 6.08 -11.79 14.24
C ILE A 339 4.98 -10.72 14.25
N ALA A 340 3.73 -11.12 14.44
CA ALA A 340 2.61 -10.19 14.53
C ALA A 340 2.78 -9.21 15.69
N VAL A 341 3.11 -9.70 16.88
CA VAL A 341 3.31 -8.87 18.08
C VAL A 341 4.49 -7.90 17.86
N ILE A 342 5.67 -8.42 17.48
CA ILE A 342 6.88 -7.59 17.28
C ILE A 342 6.63 -6.57 16.15
N GLY A 343 6.04 -7.00 15.04
CA GLY A 343 5.78 -6.12 13.90
C GLY A 343 4.78 -5.02 14.23
N VAL A 344 3.65 -5.36 14.85
CA VAL A 344 2.63 -4.39 15.26
C VAL A 344 3.19 -3.40 16.29
N THR A 345 3.92 -3.90 17.30
CA THR A 345 4.56 -3.04 18.30
C THR A 345 5.56 -2.09 17.66
N THR A 346 6.36 -2.57 16.69
CA THR A 346 7.31 -1.70 15.96
C THR A 346 6.60 -0.57 15.23
N VAL A 347 5.53 -0.86 14.46
CA VAL A 347 4.77 0.17 13.73
C VAL A 347 4.08 1.12 14.70
N ALA A 348 3.48 0.59 15.77
CA ALA A 348 2.83 1.38 16.81
C ALA A 348 3.81 2.33 17.51
N THR A 349 5.01 1.84 17.86
CA THR A 349 6.06 2.66 18.49
C THR A 349 6.54 3.75 17.54
N VAL A 350 6.80 3.45 16.27
CA VAL A 350 7.25 4.44 15.29
C VAL A 350 6.19 5.54 15.11
N CYS A 351 4.93 5.17 14.85
CA CYS A 351 3.86 6.17 14.71
C CYS A 351 3.59 6.91 16.02
N GLY A 352 3.58 6.20 17.15
CA GLY A 352 3.36 6.77 18.47
C GLY A 352 4.47 7.74 18.89
N SER A 353 5.73 7.45 18.60
CA SER A 353 6.86 8.36 18.88
C SER A 353 6.71 9.66 18.10
N ILE A 354 6.37 9.58 16.80
CA ILE A 354 6.08 10.78 16.00
C ILE A 354 4.91 11.54 16.62
N GLY A 355 3.83 10.82 16.98
CA GLY A 355 2.66 11.43 17.62
C GLY A 355 2.96 12.17 18.92
N ILE A 356 3.72 11.55 19.80
CA ILE A 356 4.12 12.16 21.09
C ILE A 356 4.99 13.40 20.85
N ILE A 357 5.97 13.33 19.95
CA ILE A 357 6.85 14.48 19.64
C ILE A 357 6.03 15.67 19.15
N VAL A 358 5.11 15.47 18.20
CA VAL A 358 4.31 16.58 17.64
C VAL A 358 3.17 17.01 18.58
N ALA A 359 2.72 16.14 19.49
CA ALA A 359 1.80 16.54 20.54
C ALA A 359 2.45 17.44 21.56
N ILE A 360 3.72 17.19 21.94
CA ILE A 360 4.46 18.03 22.88
C ILE A 360 4.97 19.32 22.21
N PHE A 361 5.42 19.22 20.96
CA PHE A 361 6.00 20.31 20.19
C PHE A 361 5.25 20.53 18.87
N PRO A 362 3.99 21.01 18.86
CA PRO A 362 3.21 21.21 17.63
C PRO A 362 3.89 22.15 16.63
N ALA A 363 4.67 23.10 17.11
CA ALA A 363 5.40 24.07 16.31
C ALA A 363 6.41 23.41 15.36
N LEU A 364 6.98 22.25 15.71
CA LEU A 364 7.89 21.52 14.82
C LEU A 364 7.21 21.07 13.51
N TRP A 365 5.92 20.84 13.55
CA TRP A 365 5.14 20.44 12.37
C TRP A 365 4.43 21.63 11.74
N LEU A 366 3.69 22.41 12.53
CA LEU A 366 2.87 23.52 12.02
C LEU A 366 3.70 24.66 11.45
N GLY A 367 4.86 24.97 12.06
CA GLY A 367 5.78 26.01 11.60
C GLY A 367 6.43 25.72 10.23
N LEU A 368 6.30 24.51 9.68
CA LEU A 368 6.71 24.20 8.31
C LEU A 368 5.74 24.76 7.26
N PHE A 369 4.51 25.14 7.66
CA PHE A 369 3.42 25.47 6.73
C PHE A 369 2.84 26.86 6.92
N SER A 370 2.86 27.40 8.13
CA SER A 370 2.21 28.68 8.45
C SER A 370 2.83 29.31 9.69
N ASP A 371 2.81 30.65 9.74
CA ASP A 371 3.12 31.46 10.92
C ASP A 371 1.85 32.07 11.53
N ASP A 372 0.66 31.73 11.00
CA ASP A 372 -0.63 32.26 11.44
C ASP A 372 -1.00 31.73 12.83
N PRO A 373 -1.23 32.60 13.84
CA PRO A 373 -1.60 32.20 15.19
C PRO A 373 -2.89 31.38 15.28
N ASP A 374 -3.87 31.61 14.41
CA ASP A 374 -5.12 30.86 14.40
C ASP A 374 -4.92 29.44 13.89
N VAL A 375 -4.06 29.25 12.88
CA VAL A 375 -3.64 27.92 12.40
C VAL A 375 -2.90 27.18 13.52
N PHE A 376 -2.01 27.85 14.25
CA PHE A 376 -1.30 27.24 15.39
C PHE A 376 -2.25 26.85 16.52
N ARG A 377 -3.25 27.68 16.82
CA ARG A 377 -4.24 27.41 17.86
C ARG A 377 -5.08 26.17 17.52
N VAL A 378 -5.64 26.10 16.32
CA VAL A 378 -6.52 24.99 15.92
C VAL A 378 -5.72 23.73 15.56
N GLY A 379 -4.65 23.86 14.80
CA GLY A 379 -3.76 22.74 14.45
C GLY A 379 -3.05 22.18 15.68
N GLY A 380 -2.65 23.04 16.63
CA GLY A 380 -2.10 22.62 17.92
C GLY A 380 -3.11 21.83 18.74
N LEU A 381 -4.36 22.29 18.83
CA LEU A 381 -5.44 21.54 19.49
C LEU A 381 -5.66 20.16 18.85
N TYR A 382 -5.67 20.09 17.51
CA TYR A 382 -5.74 18.82 16.81
C TYR A 382 -4.59 17.88 17.23
N LEU A 383 -3.36 18.36 17.16
CA LEU A 383 -2.18 17.55 17.50
C LEU A 383 -2.17 17.13 18.98
N HIS A 384 -2.59 18.00 19.91
CA HIS A 384 -2.71 17.62 21.33
C HIS A 384 -3.74 16.51 21.56
N ILE A 385 -4.87 16.51 20.84
CA ILE A 385 -5.96 15.53 21.03
C ILE A 385 -5.68 14.24 20.24
N VAL A 386 -5.31 14.36 18.97
CA VAL A 386 -5.28 13.22 18.03
C VAL A 386 -3.90 12.55 17.98
N ALA A 387 -2.81 13.33 18.05
CA ALA A 387 -1.48 12.78 17.85
C ALA A 387 -1.04 11.73 18.91
N PRO A 388 -1.45 11.80 20.20
CA PRO A 388 -1.20 10.71 21.15
C PRO A 388 -1.79 9.36 20.69
N PHE A 389 -2.90 9.39 19.95
CA PHE A 389 -3.55 8.20 19.39
C PHE A 389 -2.90 7.67 18.11
N TYR A 390 -1.83 8.29 17.61
CA TYR A 390 -1.07 7.73 16.50
C TYR A 390 -0.38 6.40 16.84
N LEU A 391 -0.19 6.11 18.12
CA LEU A 391 0.13 4.75 18.57
C LEU A 391 -0.96 3.76 18.16
N CYS A 392 -2.23 4.08 18.38
CA CYS A 392 -3.38 3.26 17.98
C CYS A 392 -3.51 3.19 16.45
N PHE A 393 -3.24 4.31 15.75
CA PHE A 393 -3.21 4.33 14.29
C PHE A 393 -2.16 3.36 13.73
N GLY A 394 -0.92 3.42 14.24
CA GLY A 394 0.16 2.49 13.86
C GLY A 394 -0.16 1.05 14.21
N MET A 395 -0.74 0.79 15.38
CA MET A 395 -1.21 -0.53 15.79
C MET A 395 -2.28 -1.06 14.84
N GLY A 396 -3.27 -0.24 14.47
CA GLY A 396 -4.32 -0.60 13.52
C GLY A 396 -3.76 -0.95 12.15
N LEU A 397 -2.81 -0.17 11.61
CA LEU A 397 -2.16 -0.45 10.34
C LEU A 397 -1.31 -1.74 10.40
N GLY A 398 -0.56 -1.96 11.46
CA GLY A 398 0.19 -3.20 11.66
C GLY A 398 -0.73 -4.42 11.67
N LEU A 399 -1.82 -4.37 12.43
CA LEU A 399 -2.84 -5.43 12.51
C LEU A 399 -3.57 -5.65 11.17
N PHE A 400 -3.79 -4.61 10.39
CA PHE A 400 -4.32 -4.72 9.02
C PHE A 400 -3.43 -5.63 8.17
N PHE A 401 -2.12 -5.42 8.16
CA PHE A 401 -1.19 -6.26 7.42
C PHE A 401 -1.05 -7.68 8.00
N VAL A 402 -1.14 -7.83 9.32
CA VAL A 402 -1.23 -9.16 9.96
C VAL A 402 -2.46 -9.90 9.46
N SER A 403 -3.64 -9.27 9.46
CA SER A 403 -4.88 -9.88 9.00
C SER A 403 -4.82 -10.33 7.54
N GLN A 404 -4.16 -9.53 6.70
CA GLN A 404 -3.90 -9.88 5.31
C GLN A 404 -2.93 -11.06 5.19
N GLY A 405 -1.84 -11.09 5.97
CA GLY A 405 -0.89 -12.20 6.03
C GLY A 405 -1.58 -13.52 6.41
N LEU A 406 -2.52 -13.47 7.35
CA LEU A 406 -3.35 -14.61 7.77
C LEU A 406 -4.39 -15.04 6.73
N GLY A 407 -4.55 -14.28 5.63
CA GLY A 407 -5.57 -14.52 4.62
C GLY A 407 -6.99 -14.12 5.04
N ARG A 408 -7.15 -13.19 5.97
CA ARG A 408 -8.43 -12.76 6.57
C ARG A 408 -8.61 -11.24 6.47
N GLY A 409 -8.79 -10.72 5.25
CA GLY A 409 -8.94 -9.28 5.00
C GLY A 409 -10.25 -8.66 5.49
N THR A 410 -11.33 -9.44 5.60
CA THR A 410 -12.69 -8.94 5.91
C THR A 410 -12.79 -8.24 7.26
N ALA A 411 -12.11 -8.73 8.29
CA ALA A 411 -12.11 -8.12 9.61
C ALA A 411 -11.53 -6.68 9.58
N ALA A 412 -10.51 -6.46 8.76
CA ALA A 412 -9.90 -5.14 8.61
C ALA A 412 -10.84 -4.15 7.93
N ALA A 413 -11.53 -4.56 6.87
CA ALA A 413 -12.52 -3.73 6.19
C ALA A 413 -13.69 -3.37 7.12
N ALA A 414 -14.20 -4.36 7.87
CA ALA A 414 -15.28 -4.15 8.84
C ALA A 414 -14.86 -3.18 9.95
N ALA A 415 -13.68 -3.38 10.55
CA ALA A 415 -13.16 -2.50 11.59
C ALA A 415 -12.98 -1.05 11.09
N ASN A 416 -12.52 -0.86 9.84
CA ASN A 416 -12.37 0.46 9.25
C ASN A 416 -13.72 1.11 8.92
N GLY A 417 -14.72 0.32 8.52
CA GLY A 417 -16.10 0.80 8.38
C GLY A 417 -16.68 1.30 9.71
N VAL A 418 -16.45 0.57 10.80
CA VAL A 418 -16.84 1.03 12.15
C VAL A 418 -16.09 2.32 12.53
N ARG A 419 -14.77 2.41 12.24
CA ARG A 419 -13.99 3.64 12.45
C ARG A 419 -14.60 4.83 11.71
N LEU A 420 -14.97 4.64 10.44
CA LEU A 420 -15.64 5.68 9.65
C LEU A 420 -16.95 6.11 10.33
N GLY A 421 -17.76 5.15 10.78
CA GLY A 421 -18.99 5.44 11.51
C GLY A 421 -18.74 6.23 12.79
N VAL A 422 -17.76 5.84 13.61
CA VAL A 422 -17.37 6.55 14.84
C VAL A 422 -16.91 7.98 14.52
N ASN A 423 -16.06 8.14 13.51
CA ASN A 423 -15.55 9.45 13.13
C ASN A 423 -16.67 10.39 12.63
N VAL A 424 -17.57 9.89 11.79
CA VAL A 424 -18.63 10.71 11.20
C VAL A 424 -19.78 10.91 12.18
N VAL A 425 -20.38 9.84 12.67
CA VAL A 425 -21.54 9.92 13.57
C VAL A 425 -21.13 10.47 14.93
N GLY A 426 -20.04 9.97 15.49
CA GLY A 426 -19.49 10.47 16.76
C GLY A 426 -19.09 11.95 16.67
N GLY A 427 -18.46 12.35 15.56
CA GLY A 427 -18.12 13.75 15.31
C GLY A 427 -19.35 14.66 15.22
N LEU A 428 -20.38 14.24 14.47
CA LEU A 428 -21.64 15.00 14.37
C LEU A 428 -22.37 15.10 15.72
N ILE A 429 -22.44 13.99 16.47
CA ILE A 429 -23.03 13.98 17.81
C ILE A 429 -22.25 14.93 18.75
N ALA A 430 -20.93 14.84 18.75
CA ALA A 430 -20.08 15.68 19.60
C ALA A 430 -20.23 17.18 19.30
N VAL A 431 -20.36 17.54 18.02
CA VAL A 431 -20.49 18.93 17.58
C VAL A 431 -21.90 19.47 17.81
N TYR A 432 -22.95 18.75 17.37
CA TYR A 432 -24.31 19.31 17.29
C TYR A 432 -25.22 18.93 18.46
N TRP A 433 -24.92 17.83 19.20
CA TRP A 433 -25.76 17.37 20.30
C TRP A 433 -25.12 17.58 21.66
N LEU A 434 -23.78 17.45 21.76
CA LEU A 434 -23.05 17.63 23.02
C LEU A 434 -22.41 19.01 23.12
N ASP A 435 -22.51 19.83 22.09
CA ASP A 435 -21.95 21.18 21.98
C ASP A 435 -20.45 21.28 22.37
N LEU A 436 -19.70 20.22 22.07
CA LEU A 436 -18.27 20.13 22.35
C LEU A 436 -17.41 20.81 21.27
N GLY A 437 -18.02 21.36 20.22
CA GLY A 437 -17.36 22.09 19.16
C GLY A 437 -16.20 21.32 18.51
N MET A 438 -15.11 22.02 18.22
CA MET A 438 -13.93 21.43 17.57
C MET A 438 -13.22 20.36 18.41
N THR A 439 -13.24 20.48 19.74
CA THR A 439 -12.64 19.51 20.66
C THR A 439 -13.33 18.15 20.52
N GLY A 440 -14.66 18.13 20.51
CA GLY A 440 -15.45 16.92 20.31
C GLY A 440 -15.24 16.30 18.93
N PHE A 441 -15.13 17.13 17.89
CA PHE A 441 -14.83 16.67 16.53
C PHE A 441 -13.47 15.97 16.46
N PHE A 442 -12.41 16.58 17.00
CA PHE A 442 -11.08 15.97 17.02
C PHE A 442 -11.01 14.74 17.93
N ALA A 443 -11.72 14.74 19.05
CA ALA A 443 -11.83 13.56 19.91
C ALA A 443 -12.47 12.37 19.20
N SER A 444 -13.45 12.59 18.31
CA SER A 444 -14.05 11.50 17.53
C SER A 444 -13.03 10.81 16.61
N VAL A 445 -12.09 11.57 16.05
CA VAL A 445 -10.99 11.02 15.22
C VAL A 445 -10.07 10.16 16.07
N ALA A 446 -9.68 10.65 17.24
CA ALA A 446 -8.83 9.91 18.19
C ALA A 446 -9.48 8.61 18.67
N VAL A 447 -10.76 8.65 19.05
CA VAL A 447 -11.55 7.47 19.44
C VAL A 447 -11.67 6.50 18.26
N GLY A 448 -11.85 7.01 17.05
CA GLY A 448 -11.88 6.19 15.83
C GLY A 448 -10.60 5.35 15.63
N PHE A 449 -9.42 5.91 15.90
CA PHE A 449 -8.17 5.15 15.85
C PHE A 449 -8.09 4.07 16.93
N ALA A 450 -8.53 4.39 18.15
CA ALA A 450 -8.55 3.43 19.26
C ALA A 450 -9.52 2.27 18.97
N VAL A 451 -10.72 2.57 18.49
CA VAL A 451 -11.75 1.57 18.11
C VAL A 451 -11.24 0.67 16.97
N TYR A 452 -10.64 1.26 15.95
CA TYR A 452 -10.06 0.50 14.83
C TYR A 452 -9.00 -0.49 15.31
N ALA A 453 -8.06 -0.02 16.12
CA ALA A 453 -7.00 -0.85 16.67
C ALA A 453 -7.55 -1.97 17.58
N ALA A 454 -8.50 -1.64 18.47
CA ALA A 454 -9.11 -2.58 19.39
C ALA A 454 -9.89 -3.68 18.66
N LEU A 455 -10.71 -3.31 17.67
CA LEU A 455 -11.49 -4.28 16.87
C LEU A 455 -10.58 -5.22 16.10
N LEU A 456 -9.50 -4.69 15.48
CA LEU A 456 -8.54 -5.53 14.77
C LEU A 456 -7.74 -6.43 15.71
N ALA A 457 -7.31 -5.92 16.86
CA ALA A 457 -6.63 -6.73 17.87
C ALA A 457 -7.52 -7.89 18.32
N TRP A 458 -8.79 -7.60 18.62
CA TRP A 458 -9.78 -8.61 18.97
C TRP A 458 -10.00 -9.64 17.86
N ALA A 459 -10.15 -9.20 16.60
CA ALA A 459 -10.35 -10.07 15.45
C ALA A 459 -9.14 -10.97 15.19
N VAL A 460 -7.92 -10.44 15.28
CA VAL A 460 -6.68 -11.20 15.09
C VAL A 460 -6.46 -12.20 16.24
N ALA A 461 -6.73 -11.79 17.50
CA ALA A 461 -6.60 -12.67 18.66
C ALA A 461 -7.54 -13.91 18.60
N ARG A 462 -8.70 -13.77 17.96
CA ARG A 462 -9.67 -14.86 17.78
C ARG A 462 -9.38 -15.79 16.60
N VAL A 463 -8.28 -15.60 15.88
CA VAL A 463 -7.90 -16.50 14.79
C VAL A 463 -7.47 -17.85 15.36
N LYS A 464 -8.33 -18.86 15.18
CA LYS A 464 -8.03 -20.25 15.58
C LYS A 464 -7.03 -20.88 14.61
N GLU A 465 -6.14 -21.68 15.16
CA GLU A 465 -5.19 -22.48 14.38
C GLU A 465 -5.94 -23.61 13.65
N PRO A 466 -5.70 -23.79 12.35
CA PRO A 466 -6.29 -24.91 11.63
C PRO A 466 -5.72 -26.22 12.20
N GLY A 467 -6.55 -27.04 12.81
CA GLY A 467 -6.16 -28.37 13.33
C GLY A 467 -6.41 -28.63 14.81
N ILE A 468 -6.80 -27.62 15.62
CA ILE A 468 -7.10 -27.86 17.07
C ILE A 468 -8.58 -28.25 17.30
N ALA A 469 -9.42 -28.25 16.28
CA ALA A 469 -10.87 -28.47 16.44
C ALA A 469 -11.31 -29.94 16.59
N VAL A 470 -10.41 -30.94 16.70
CA VAL A 470 -10.80 -32.38 16.73
C VAL A 470 -10.44 -33.10 18.04
N ALA A 471 -9.75 -32.45 18.99
CA ALA A 471 -9.33 -33.09 20.25
C ALA A 471 -10.22 -32.82 21.48
N ALA A 472 -11.35 -32.12 21.32
CA ALA A 472 -12.23 -31.73 22.43
C ALA A 472 -13.57 -32.48 22.43
N THR A 473 -13.77 -33.46 21.55
CA THR A 473 -14.98 -34.32 21.51
C THR A 473 -14.60 -35.77 21.21
N ALA A 474 -13.67 -36.33 21.98
CA ALA A 474 -13.48 -37.76 22.10
C ALA A 474 -13.44 -38.15 23.59
#